data_e3cd7d379b0fc8ac161347e3b70b933a
#
_entry.id   e3cd7d379b0fc8ac161347e3b70b933a
#
_cell.length_a   1.000
_cell.length_b   1.000
_cell.length_c   1.000
_cell.angle_alpha   90.00
_cell.angle_beta   90.00
_cell.angle_gamma   90.00
#
_symmetry.space_group_name_H-M   'P 1'
#
loop_
_entity.id
_entity.type
_entity.pdbx_description
1 polymer ?
#
loop_
_entity_poly.entity_id
_entity_poly.type
_entity_poly.pdbx_seq_one_letter_code
_entity_poly.pdbx_strand_id
1 'polypeptide(L)'
;MDFGEAIKQVKQGKRIQRKGWNGKNQYIELATRISYVNTKGETVNAQHEAIGNNALAFVGTSGVQLGWLASQADMLADDWQIVTG
;
A
#
# COMPACT_ATOMS: atom_id res chain seq x y z
N MET A 1 -4.25 -7.94 -14.49
CA MET A 1 -3.66 -9.12 -13.83
C MET A 1 -4.47 -9.50 -12.60
N ASP A 2 -4.33 -10.72 -12.11
CA ASP A 2 -5.00 -11.13 -10.89
C ASP A 2 -4.32 -10.55 -9.64
N PHE A 3 -4.95 -10.76 -8.49
CA PHE A 3 -4.45 -10.21 -7.23
C PHE A 3 -3.10 -10.82 -6.83
N GLY A 4 -2.91 -12.11 -7.06
CA GLY A 4 -1.64 -12.77 -6.73
C GLY A 4 -0.47 -12.16 -7.49
N GLU A 5 -0.65 -11.89 -8.77
CA GLU A 5 0.37 -11.22 -9.57
C GLU A 5 0.56 -9.76 -9.13
N ALA A 6 -0.52 -9.07 -8.77
CA ALA A 6 -0.43 -7.70 -8.27
C ALA A 6 0.40 -7.63 -6.99
N ILE A 7 0.18 -8.55 -6.04
CA ILE A 7 0.96 -8.62 -4.81
C ILE A 7 2.44 -8.91 -5.10
N LYS A 8 2.70 -9.79 -6.05
CA LYS A 8 4.07 -10.07 -6.49
C LYS A 8 4.76 -8.79 -6.99
N GLN A 9 4.04 -7.99 -7.77
CA GLN A 9 4.55 -6.73 -8.29
C GLN A 9 4.78 -5.70 -7.19
N VAL A 10 3.86 -5.59 -6.23
CA VAL A 10 4.01 -4.63 -5.13
C VAL A 10 5.20 -4.97 -4.24
N LYS A 11 5.48 -6.26 -4.07
CA LYS A 11 6.68 -6.69 -3.32
C LYS A 11 7.97 -6.29 -4.02
N GLN A 12 7.92 -6.04 -5.32
CA GLN A 12 9.06 -5.57 -6.11
C GLN A 12 9.16 -4.05 -6.15
N GLY A 13 8.32 -3.35 -5.40
CA GLY A 13 8.33 -1.90 -5.34
C GLY A 13 7.43 -1.21 -6.35
N LYS A 14 6.58 -1.96 -7.04
CA LYS A 14 5.63 -1.38 -7.99
C LYS A 14 4.40 -0.87 -7.26
N ARG A 15 3.74 0.11 -7.88
CA ARG A 15 2.44 0.60 -7.42
C ARG A 15 1.36 -0.13 -8.19
N ILE A 16 0.33 -0.56 -7.49
CA ILE A 16 -0.78 -1.30 -8.10
C ILE A 16 -2.10 -0.61 -7.83
N GLN A 17 -3.06 -0.80 -8.73
CA GLN A 17 -4.43 -0.32 -8.55
C GLN A 17 -5.37 -1.20 -9.36
N ARG A 18 -6.66 -1.16 -9.04
CA ARG A 18 -7.68 -1.75 -9.88
C ARG A 18 -8.14 -0.71 -10.91
N LYS A 19 -8.48 -1.18 -12.11
CA LYS A 19 -8.93 -0.28 -13.19
C LYS A 19 -10.19 0.50 -12.82
N GLY A 20 -11.07 -0.10 -12.02
CA GLY A 20 -12.33 0.50 -11.64
C GLY A 20 -12.26 1.45 -10.46
N TRP A 21 -11.10 1.68 -9.89
CA TRP A 21 -11.01 2.57 -8.75
C TRP A 21 -11.27 4.02 -9.14
N ASN A 22 -12.11 4.69 -8.35
CA ASN A 22 -12.37 6.10 -8.52
C ASN A 22 -11.14 6.90 -8.08
N GLY A 23 -10.68 7.78 -8.97
CA GLY A 23 -9.48 8.55 -8.69
C GLY A 23 -8.25 7.91 -9.31
N LYS A 24 -7.75 8.55 -10.36
CA LYS A 24 -6.61 8.05 -11.14
C LYS A 24 -5.33 7.98 -10.35
N ASN A 25 -5.28 8.64 -9.19
CA ASN A 25 -4.08 8.73 -8.38
C ASN A 25 -4.15 7.85 -7.13
N GLN A 26 -5.12 6.92 -7.07
CA GLN A 26 -5.21 5.98 -5.97
C GLN A 26 -4.40 4.74 -6.32
N TYR A 27 -3.58 4.30 -5.39
CA TYR A 27 -2.77 3.11 -5.59
C TYR A 27 -2.35 2.51 -4.27
N ILE A 28 -1.81 1.30 -4.34
CA ILE A 28 -1.22 0.60 -3.21
C ILE A 28 0.26 0.44 -3.48
N GLU A 29 1.06 0.65 -2.47
CA GLU A 29 2.50 0.41 -2.51
C GLU A 29 2.97 -0.26 -1.24
N LEU A 30 4.16 -0.84 -1.28
CA LEU A 30 4.75 -1.48 -0.11
C LEU A 30 5.43 -0.44 0.76
N ALA A 31 5.04 -0.40 2.03
CA ALA A 31 5.68 0.45 3.02
C ALA A 31 6.71 -0.37 3.79
N THR A 32 7.94 0.12 3.83
CA THR A 32 9.05 -0.49 4.56
C THR A 32 9.65 0.52 5.52
N ARG A 33 10.38 0.07 6.53
CA ARG A 33 11.10 0.93 7.47
C ARG A 33 10.17 1.95 8.12
N ILE A 34 9.03 1.47 8.59
CA ILE A 34 7.93 2.31 9.04
C ILE A 34 8.31 3.03 10.33
N SER A 35 8.07 4.33 10.35
CA SER A 35 8.08 5.13 11.58
C SER A 35 6.78 5.91 11.67
N TYR A 36 6.38 6.28 12.86
CA TYR A 36 5.15 7.05 13.06
C TYR A 36 5.23 7.88 14.32
N VAL A 37 4.33 8.85 14.45
CA VAL A 37 4.20 9.66 15.66
C VAL A 37 3.00 9.14 16.42
N ASN A 38 3.21 8.78 17.70
CA ASN A 38 2.12 8.28 18.54
C ASN A 38 1.31 9.45 19.12
N THR A 39 0.27 9.12 19.89
CA THR A 39 -0.62 10.13 20.47
C THR A 39 0.04 11.01 21.53
N LYS A 40 1.20 10.59 22.03
CA LYS A 40 2.00 11.40 22.99
C LYS A 40 2.97 12.34 22.28
N GLY A 41 2.98 12.34 20.94
CA GLY A 41 3.89 13.15 20.17
C GLY A 41 5.28 12.56 20.01
N GLU A 42 5.47 11.29 20.39
CA GLU A 42 6.76 10.62 20.26
C GLU A 42 6.88 9.98 18.89
N THR A 43 8.07 10.11 18.27
CA THR A 43 8.35 9.41 17.00
C THR A 43 8.81 8.00 17.33
N VAL A 44 8.03 7.02 16.89
CA VAL A 44 8.34 5.61 17.09
C VAL A 44 9.15 5.12 15.89
N ASN A 45 10.26 4.44 16.18
CA ASN A 45 11.20 3.94 15.18
C ASN A 45 11.79 5.06 14.31
N ALA A 46 12.22 6.14 14.96
CA ALA A 46 12.77 7.31 14.26
C ALA A 46 14.00 6.98 13.42
N GLN A 47 14.79 5.99 13.83
CA GLN A 47 16.00 5.57 13.14
C GLN A 47 15.73 4.53 12.05
N HIS A 48 14.51 4.07 11.90
CA HIS A 48 14.09 3.04 10.95
C HIS A 48 14.83 1.71 11.11
N GLU A 49 15.31 1.40 12.31
CA GLU A 49 16.09 0.20 12.59
C GLU A 49 15.24 -0.93 13.20
N ALA A 50 14.32 -0.57 14.09
CA ALA A 50 13.45 -1.53 14.74
C ALA A 50 12.26 -1.81 13.81
N ILE A 51 12.53 -2.50 12.73
CA ILE A 51 11.50 -2.75 11.73
C ILE A 51 10.71 -3.98 12.12
N GLY A 52 9.42 -3.79 12.28
CA GLY A 52 8.48 -4.91 12.33
C GLY A 52 8.19 -5.41 10.92
N ASN A 53 7.00 -5.85 10.69
CA ASN A 53 6.58 -6.29 9.36
C ASN A 53 6.41 -5.09 8.42
N ASN A 54 6.62 -5.31 7.14
CA ASN A 54 6.23 -4.38 6.12
C ASN A 54 4.69 -4.27 6.09
N ALA A 55 4.18 -3.21 5.50
CA ALA A 55 2.75 -3.01 5.36
C ALA A 55 2.40 -2.58 3.95
N LEU A 56 1.16 -2.84 3.55
CA LEU A 56 0.61 -2.26 2.34
C LEU A 56 0.05 -0.89 2.69
N ALA A 57 0.46 0.13 1.95
CA ALA A 57 -0.05 1.47 2.13
C ALA A 57 -1.01 1.82 1.00
N PHE A 58 -2.18 2.33 1.35
CA PHE A 58 -3.14 2.84 0.37
C PHE A 58 -2.95 4.34 0.26
N VAL A 59 -2.57 4.80 -0.92
CA VAL A 59 -2.40 6.22 -1.21
C VAL A 59 -3.64 6.69 -1.95
N GLY A 60 -4.46 7.47 -1.28
CA GLY A 60 -5.68 8.00 -1.84
C GLY A 60 -5.61 9.51 -2.06
N THR A 61 -6.72 10.08 -2.52
CA THR A 61 -6.80 11.52 -2.78
C THR A 61 -6.77 12.35 -1.50
N SER A 62 -7.13 11.74 -0.36
CA SER A 62 -7.15 12.44 0.94
C SER A 62 -5.98 12.06 1.85
N GLY A 63 -5.02 11.32 1.35
CA GLY A 63 -3.82 10.98 2.11
C GLY A 63 -3.45 9.51 2.06
N VAL A 64 -2.55 9.13 2.95
CA VAL A 64 -2.01 7.77 3.01
C VAL A 64 -2.62 7.03 4.19
N GLN A 65 -3.14 5.85 3.92
CA GLN A 65 -3.58 4.92 4.95
C GLN A 65 -2.57 3.78 5.04
N LEU A 66 -1.88 3.69 6.15
CA LEU A 66 -0.92 2.62 6.38
C LEU A 66 -1.65 1.38 6.89
N GLY A 67 -1.41 0.26 6.23
CA GLY A 67 -2.09 -0.98 6.58
C GLY A 67 -3.41 -1.14 5.82
N TRP A 68 -3.34 -1.40 4.53
CA TRP A 68 -4.51 -1.65 3.70
C TRP A 68 -4.89 -3.13 3.74
N LEU A 69 -6.18 -3.41 3.88
CA LEU A 69 -6.73 -4.75 3.86
C LEU A 69 -7.58 -4.95 2.60
N ALA A 70 -7.25 -5.98 1.83
CA ALA A 70 -7.99 -6.29 0.61
C ALA A 70 -9.35 -6.90 0.96
N SER A 71 -10.39 -6.43 0.28
CA SER A 71 -11.71 -7.07 0.35
C SER A 71 -11.72 -8.35 -0.49
N GLN A 72 -12.76 -9.17 -0.33
CA GLN A 72 -12.91 -10.34 -1.22
C GLN A 72 -13.01 -9.91 -2.67
N ALA A 73 -13.74 -8.82 -2.95
CA ALA A 73 -13.84 -8.30 -4.31
C ALA A 73 -12.48 -7.95 -4.88
N ASP A 74 -11.61 -7.35 -4.06
CA ASP A 74 -10.25 -7.02 -4.47
C ASP A 74 -9.42 -8.27 -4.73
N MET A 75 -9.51 -9.26 -3.83
CA MET A 75 -8.74 -10.49 -3.93
C MET A 75 -9.13 -11.36 -5.13
N LEU A 76 -10.39 -11.29 -5.54
CA LEU A 76 -10.91 -12.12 -6.63
C LEU A 76 -10.94 -11.38 -7.97
N ALA A 77 -10.54 -10.11 -7.99
CA ALA A 77 -10.56 -9.31 -9.21
C ALA A 77 -9.41 -9.65 -10.15
N ASP A 78 -9.68 -9.51 -11.44
CA ASP A 78 -8.69 -9.71 -12.49
C ASP A 78 -8.25 -8.41 -13.16
N ASP A 79 -8.74 -7.28 -12.67
CA ASP A 79 -8.51 -5.97 -13.28
C ASP A 79 -7.39 -5.17 -12.60
N TRP A 80 -6.52 -5.83 -11.89
CA TRP A 80 -5.35 -5.18 -11.30
C TRP A 80 -4.38 -4.72 -12.38
N GLN A 81 -3.74 -3.60 -12.15
CA GLN A 81 -2.76 -3.04 -13.08
C GLN A 81 -1.67 -2.31 -12.33
N ILE A 82 -0.51 -2.20 -12.97
CA ILE A 82 0.60 -1.40 -12.45
C ILE A 82 0.34 0.06 -12.81
N VAL A 83 0.55 0.93 -11.82
CA VAL A 83 0.47 2.38 -12.05
C VAL A 83 1.82 2.85 -12.55
N THR A 84 1.83 3.43 -13.74
CA THR A 84 3.03 3.99 -14.35
C THR A 84 2.93 5.51 -14.35
N GLY A 85 3.92 6.12 -13.82
CA GLY A 85 3.98 7.58 -13.74
C GLY A 85 3.84 8.12 -12.33
#